data_710825415f9aef86098985f129ed1f38
#
_entry.id   710825415f9aef86098985f129ed1f38
#
_cell.length_a   1.000
_cell.length_b   1.000
_cell.length_c   1.000
_cell.angle_alpha   90.00
_cell.angle_beta   90.00
_cell.angle_gamma   90.00
#
_symmetry.space_group_name_H-M   'P 1'
#
loop_
_entity.id
_entity.type
_entity.pdbx_description
1 polymer ?
#
loop_
_entity_poly.entity_id
_entity_poly.type
_entity_poly.pdbx_seq_one_letter_code
_entity_poly.pdbx_strand_id
1 'polypeptide(L)'
;MVLTDSVHENEHLLLKPDGLRHMQAFPLPRFWNATDACCIQGGSWGPTYTDDVSWLESLVDDAVLNYGADPEGIIFMGFSNGAFMSHRMACESGSMVKSIVALNGVTWNDFNKCLNTGSPDILHVHATDDDYVDYDGAPQVSMAGNPIGPSPHPGANTTLSNWANRYGCDQNRVLQGSLDLSAYLPGVETDVFDYPNCGAGERVTHWRINDGMHNDFFPFDGPDVWADEAFEWAIQGFVRDSDGDGYRDDVDAFIYNPDEWLDADGDGVGSNTDEC
;
A
#
# COMPACT_ATOMS: atom_id res chain seq x y z
N MET A 1 -0.79 11.45 8.46
CA MET A 1 0.33 10.92 7.68
C MET A 1 0.88 12.06 6.84
N VAL A 2 2.12 12.44 7.03
CA VAL A 2 2.78 13.54 6.33
C VAL A 2 3.98 12.99 5.58
N LEU A 3 3.76 12.42 4.40
CA LEU A 3 4.79 12.07 3.41
C LEU A 3 5.22 13.32 2.65
N THR A 4 5.70 14.38 3.32
CA THR A 4 5.88 15.66 2.62
C THR A 4 7.30 15.84 2.09
N ASP A 5 8.30 15.36 2.79
CA ASP A 5 9.68 15.69 2.46
C ASP A 5 10.28 14.70 1.47
N SER A 6 10.20 13.39 1.72
CA SER A 6 10.69 12.35 0.79
C SER A 6 9.98 12.35 -0.57
N VAL A 7 8.68 12.65 -0.61
CA VAL A 7 7.93 12.78 -1.87
C VAL A 7 8.35 13.99 -2.68
N HIS A 8 8.61 15.14 -2.04
CA HIS A 8 9.03 16.36 -2.74
C HIS A 8 10.49 16.33 -3.21
N GLU A 9 11.36 15.69 -2.47
CA GLU A 9 12.79 15.60 -2.82
C GLU A 9 13.04 14.65 -4.00
N ASN A 10 12.14 13.68 -4.26
CA ASN A 10 12.30 12.64 -5.27
C ASN A 10 11.30 12.72 -6.44
N GLU A 11 10.69 13.89 -6.67
CA GLU A 11 9.76 14.14 -7.80
C GLU A 11 8.52 13.22 -7.84
N HIS A 12 8.05 12.75 -6.69
CA HIS A 12 6.84 11.93 -6.61
C HIS A 12 5.57 12.78 -6.52
N LEU A 13 4.48 12.33 -7.14
CA LEU A 13 3.16 12.93 -7.01
C LEU A 13 2.40 12.31 -5.85
N LEU A 14 2.03 13.12 -4.84
CA LEU A 14 1.25 12.67 -3.69
C LEU A 14 -0.22 13.08 -3.81
N LEU A 15 -1.11 12.10 -3.89
CA LEU A 15 -2.55 12.26 -3.78
C LEU A 15 -3.02 11.93 -2.36
N LYS A 16 -3.83 12.81 -1.75
CA LYS A 16 -4.42 12.60 -0.41
C LYS A 16 -5.95 12.63 -0.48
N PRO A 17 -6.58 11.62 -1.08
CA PRO A 17 -8.03 11.61 -1.19
C PRO A 17 -8.70 11.34 0.16
N ASP A 18 -9.90 11.88 0.31
CA ASP A 18 -10.75 11.68 1.48
C ASP A 18 -11.89 10.70 1.17
N GLY A 19 -12.12 9.74 2.05
CA GLY A 19 -13.32 8.91 2.03
C GLY A 19 -14.61 9.71 2.27
N LEU A 20 -15.76 9.10 2.07
CA LEU A 20 -17.05 9.74 2.28
C LEU A 20 -17.32 10.04 3.74
N ARG A 21 -18.01 11.18 3.98
CA ARG A 21 -18.47 11.54 5.33
C ARG A 21 -19.59 10.63 5.78
N HIS A 22 -19.45 10.13 7.00
CA HIS A 22 -20.51 9.43 7.69
C HIS A 22 -21.58 10.42 8.18
N MET A 23 -22.80 10.33 7.64
CA MET A 23 -23.85 11.34 7.89
C MET A 23 -24.55 11.23 9.24
N GLN A 24 -24.30 10.18 10.03
CA GLN A 24 -25.02 9.92 11.30
C GLN A 24 -24.15 9.91 12.55
N ALA A 25 -22.82 10.02 12.42
CA ALA A 25 -21.89 10.09 13.54
C ALA A 25 -21.31 11.50 13.71
N PHE A 26 -21.19 11.97 14.94
CA PHE A 26 -20.52 13.24 15.24
C PHE A 26 -19.28 12.99 16.13
N PRO A 27 -18.12 13.55 15.81
CA PRO A 27 -17.78 14.33 14.60
C PRO A 27 -17.90 13.45 13.35
N LEU A 28 -18.35 13.99 12.23
CA LEU A 28 -18.63 13.26 10.99
C LEU A 28 -17.34 12.60 10.43
N PRO A 29 -16.95 11.39 10.84
CA PRO A 29 -15.73 10.73 10.36
C PRO A 29 -15.89 10.40 8.87
N ARG A 30 -14.76 10.26 8.19
CA ARG A 30 -14.69 9.84 6.79
C ARG A 30 -14.25 8.39 6.74
N PHE A 31 -14.86 7.63 5.84
CA PHE A 31 -14.55 6.21 5.64
C PHE A 31 -14.55 5.84 4.17
N TRP A 32 -13.73 4.87 3.84
CA TRP A 32 -13.75 4.12 2.61
C TRP A 32 -14.70 2.93 2.74
N ASN A 33 -15.43 2.62 1.68
CA ASN A 33 -16.11 1.35 1.50
C ASN A 33 -15.06 0.29 1.14
N ALA A 34 -14.32 -0.20 2.12
CA ALA A 34 -13.16 -1.06 1.90
C ALA A 34 -13.55 -2.53 1.81
N THR A 35 -13.61 -3.24 2.94
CA THR A 35 -13.98 -4.65 2.97
C THR A 35 -15.27 -4.85 3.79
N ASP A 36 -15.82 -6.08 3.81
CA ASP A 36 -16.95 -6.40 4.66
C ASP A 36 -16.63 -6.39 6.18
N ALA A 37 -15.35 -6.39 6.53
CA ALA A 37 -14.91 -6.27 7.91
C ALA A 37 -14.85 -4.82 8.41
N CYS A 38 -14.58 -3.85 7.55
CA CYS A 38 -14.48 -2.43 7.89
C CYS A 38 -14.78 -1.52 6.68
N CYS A 39 -15.59 -0.50 6.83
CA CYS A 39 -16.32 -0.04 8.03
C CYS A 39 -17.73 0.35 7.66
N ILE A 40 -18.12 0.30 6.37
CA ILE A 40 -19.36 0.91 5.86
C ILE A 40 -20.42 -0.12 5.44
N GLN A 41 -20.03 -1.35 5.09
CA GLN A 41 -20.97 -2.31 4.48
C GLN A 41 -22.07 -2.78 5.44
N GLY A 42 -23.29 -2.34 5.15
CA GLY A 42 -24.51 -2.97 5.70
C GLY A 42 -24.89 -2.61 7.13
N GLY A 43 -24.22 -1.69 7.77
CA GLY A 43 -24.55 -1.21 9.11
C GLY A 43 -25.29 0.13 9.10
N SER A 44 -25.68 0.60 10.30
CA SER A 44 -26.34 1.92 10.50
C SER A 44 -25.48 3.13 10.12
N TRP A 45 -24.33 2.90 9.47
CA TRP A 45 -23.22 3.84 9.38
C TRP A 45 -23.05 4.56 8.03
N GLY A 46 -23.81 4.27 6.99
CA GLY A 46 -23.73 5.05 5.76
C GLY A 46 -24.28 4.37 4.51
N PRO A 47 -24.27 5.05 3.35
CA PRO A 47 -24.75 4.48 2.10
C PRO A 47 -23.86 3.31 1.68
N THR A 48 -24.46 2.17 1.50
CA THR A 48 -23.84 0.86 1.23
C THR A 48 -23.35 0.68 -0.21
N TYR A 49 -23.30 1.74 -1.01
CA TYR A 49 -23.17 1.63 -2.47
C TYR A 49 -22.13 2.56 -3.10
N THR A 50 -21.16 3.07 -2.31
CA THR A 50 -20.10 3.87 -2.88
C THR A 50 -19.09 2.97 -3.55
N ASP A 51 -18.84 3.18 -4.82
CA ASP A 51 -17.77 2.53 -5.56
C ASP A 51 -16.48 3.33 -5.41
N ASP A 52 -15.82 3.15 -4.27
CA ASP A 52 -14.57 3.85 -3.97
C ASP A 52 -13.40 3.29 -4.81
N VAL A 53 -13.49 2.06 -5.31
CA VAL A 53 -12.47 1.49 -6.21
C VAL A 53 -12.45 2.26 -7.51
N SER A 54 -13.57 2.30 -8.25
CA SER A 54 -13.65 3.03 -9.52
C SER A 54 -13.34 4.51 -9.37
N TRP A 55 -13.66 5.11 -8.22
CA TRP A 55 -13.30 6.50 -7.97
C TRP A 55 -11.79 6.68 -7.79
N LEU A 56 -11.11 5.80 -7.03
CA LEU A 56 -9.66 5.83 -6.87
C LEU A 56 -8.93 5.52 -8.18
N GLU A 57 -9.43 4.57 -8.99
CA GLU A 57 -8.93 4.32 -10.34
C GLU A 57 -8.99 5.58 -11.20
N SER A 58 -10.11 6.32 -11.16
CA SER A 58 -10.25 7.56 -11.92
C SER A 58 -9.27 8.66 -11.48
N LEU A 59 -8.89 8.70 -10.19
CA LEU A 59 -7.86 9.62 -9.71
C LEU A 59 -6.47 9.24 -10.20
N VAL A 60 -6.17 7.93 -10.27
CA VAL A 60 -4.91 7.45 -10.86
C VAL A 60 -4.85 7.78 -12.34
N ASP A 61 -5.92 7.51 -13.09
CA ASP A 61 -6.02 7.86 -14.50
C ASP A 61 -5.80 9.36 -14.74
N ASP A 62 -6.40 10.21 -13.89
CA ASP A 62 -6.20 11.67 -13.97
C ASP A 62 -4.74 12.06 -13.66
N ALA A 63 -4.11 11.41 -12.68
CA ALA A 63 -2.71 11.62 -12.34
C ALA A 63 -1.78 11.26 -13.51
N VAL A 64 -2.00 10.13 -14.13
CA VAL A 64 -1.22 9.68 -15.30
C VAL A 64 -1.44 10.61 -16.50
N LEU A 65 -2.70 10.89 -16.86
CA LEU A 65 -3.02 11.63 -18.07
C LEU A 65 -2.68 13.12 -17.99
N ASN A 66 -2.83 13.74 -16.83
CA ASN A 66 -2.78 15.21 -16.70
C ASN A 66 -1.60 15.72 -15.87
N TYR A 67 -0.94 14.83 -15.09
CA TYR A 67 0.17 15.23 -14.21
C TYR A 67 1.45 14.42 -14.45
N GLY A 68 1.46 13.50 -15.42
CA GLY A 68 2.65 12.73 -15.80
C GLY A 68 3.09 11.71 -14.76
N ALA A 69 2.16 11.19 -13.95
CA ALA A 69 2.47 10.09 -13.06
C ALA A 69 2.75 8.82 -13.87
N ASP A 70 3.77 8.07 -13.47
CA ASP A 70 4.11 6.80 -14.08
C ASP A 70 3.06 5.74 -13.74
N PRO A 71 2.39 5.11 -14.73
CA PRO A 71 1.38 4.09 -14.49
C PRO A 71 1.95 2.82 -13.83
N GLU A 72 3.25 2.54 -13.94
CA GLU A 72 3.89 1.40 -13.28
C GLU A 72 4.35 1.69 -11.85
N GLY A 73 4.33 2.96 -11.43
CA GLY A 73 4.76 3.44 -10.12
C GLY A 73 3.63 3.72 -9.12
N ILE A 74 2.44 3.20 -9.30
CA ILE A 74 1.27 3.52 -8.46
C ILE A 74 1.33 2.79 -7.12
N ILE A 75 1.35 3.55 -6.03
CA ILE A 75 1.44 3.03 -4.65
C ILE A 75 0.21 3.45 -3.86
N PHE A 76 -0.42 2.52 -3.16
CA PHE A 76 -1.47 2.81 -2.20
C PHE A 76 -0.98 2.62 -0.78
N MET A 77 -0.99 3.70 0.01
CA MET A 77 -0.64 3.66 1.43
C MET A 77 -1.84 4.04 2.29
N GLY A 78 -2.11 3.25 3.30
CA GLY A 78 -3.26 3.51 4.16
C GLY A 78 -3.08 3.05 5.59
N PHE A 79 -3.78 3.74 6.51
CA PHE A 79 -3.88 3.40 7.91
C PHE A 79 -5.31 2.99 8.26
N SER A 80 -5.48 1.98 9.12
CA SER A 80 -6.79 1.55 9.62
C SER A 80 -7.76 1.26 8.46
N ASN A 81 -8.89 1.96 8.37
CA ASN A 81 -9.81 1.84 7.23
C ASN A 81 -9.13 2.09 5.87
N GLY A 82 -8.14 2.99 5.80
CA GLY A 82 -7.32 3.20 4.60
C GLY A 82 -6.46 1.98 4.26
N ALA A 83 -5.96 1.23 5.25
CA ALA A 83 -5.23 -0.01 5.02
C ALA A 83 -6.13 -1.13 4.47
N PHE A 84 -7.35 -1.26 5.00
CA PHE A 84 -8.37 -2.14 4.39
C PHE A 84 -8.63 -1.76 2.92
N MET A 85 -8.67 -0.44 2.62
CA MET A 85 -8.87 0.03 1.25
C MET A 85 -7.63 -0.25 0.37
N SER A 86 -6.41 -0.11 0.88
CA SER A 86 -5.20 -0.48 0.15
C SER A 86 -5.20 -1.97 -0.22
N HIS A 87 -5.57 -2.85 0.71
CA HIS A 87 -5.76 -4.27 0.39
C HIS A 87 -6.85 -4.50 -0.66
N ARG A 88 -7.94 -3.73 -0.62
CA ARG A 88 -8.99 -3.80 -1.63
C ARG A 88 -8.49 -3.38 -3.01
N MET A 89 -7.74 -2.29 -3.11
CA MET A 89 -7.13 -1.87 -4.37
C MET A 89 -6.17 -2.93 -4.92
N ALA A 90 -5.34 -3.53 -4.08
CA ALA A 90 -4.47 -4.66 -4.49
C ALA A 90 -5.27 -5.86 -5.01
N CYS A 91 -6.49 -6.09 -4.52
CA CYS A 91 -7.36 -7.19 -4.94
C CYS A 91 -8.14 -6.90 -6.22
N GLU A 92 -8.73 -5.71 -6.33
CA GLU A 92 -9.68 -5.40 -7.41
C GLU A 92 -8.99 -4.67 -8.58
N SER A 93 -7.91 -3.91 -8.30
CA SER A 93 -7.18 -3.08 -9.28
C SER A 93 -5.67 -3.38 -9.29
N GLY A 94 -5.29 -4.59 -8.88
CA GLY A 94 -3.89 -4.98 -8.68
C GLY A 94 -2.99 -4.83 -9.91
N SER A 95 -3.55 -4.86 -11.13
CA SER A 95 -2.78 -4.68 -12.36
C SER A 95 -2.26 -3.25 -12.56
N MET A 96 -2.84 -2.25 -11.88
CA MET A 96 -2.38 -0.87 -11.91
C MET A 96 -1.57 -0.50 -10.65
N VAL A 97 -1.43 -1.43 -9.69
CA VAL A 97 -0.80 -1.16 -8.39
C VAL A 97 0.58 -1.79 -8.36
N LYS A 98 1.63 -0.98 -8.17
CA LYS A 98 3.00 -1.45 -7.95
C LYS A 98 3.15 -2.09 -6.57
N SER A 99 2.69 -1.39 -5.55
CA SER A 99 2.78 -1.86 -4.17
C SER A 99 1.69 -1.26 -3.28
N ILE A 100 1.42 -1.93 -2.17
CA ILE A 100 0.61 -1.37 -1.09
C ILE A 100 1.39 -1.33 0.21
N VAL A 101 1.08 -0.32 1.03
CA VAL A 101 1.47 -0.24 2.44
C VAL A 101 0.20 -0.18 3.28
N ALA A 102 -0.05 -1.22 4.04
CA ALA A 102 -1.25 -1.36 4.86
C ALA A 102 -0.90 -1.38 6.34
N LEU A 103 -1.14 -0.26 7.04
CA LEU A 103 -0.87 -0.12 8.48
C LEU A 103 -2.15 -0.34 9.30
N ASN A 104 -2.13 -1.33 10.19
CA ASN A 104 -3.20 -1.65 11.14
C ASN A 104 -4.58 -1.82 10.48
N GLY A 105 -4.61 -2.55 9.34
CA GLY A 105 -5.84 -2.94 8.65
C GLY A 105 -5.59 -4.15 7.78
N VAL A 106 -6.59 -4.99 7.55
CA VAL A 106 -6.44 -6.33 7.00
C VAL A 106 -7.35 -6.59 5.79
N THR A 107 -7.23 -7.74 5.17
CA THR A 107 -8.06 -8.18 4.03
C THR A 107 -9.47 -8.63 4.47
N TRP A 108 -10.25 -9.20 3.52
CA TRP A 108 -11.47 -9.95 3.84
C TRP A 108 -11.17 -11.18 4.66
N ASN A 109 -12.09 -11.52 5.55
CA ASN A 109 -12.04 -12.80 6.26
C ASN A 109 -12.15 -14.00 5.30
N ASP A 110 -12.98 -13.89 4.27
CA ASP A 110 -13.02 -14.81 3.12
C ASP A 110 -12.16 -14.25 1.98
N PHE A 111 -10.92 -14.69 1.86
CA PHE A 111 -9.98 -14.20 0.85
C PHE A 111 -10.37 -14.56 -0.59
N ASN A 112 -11.34 -15.44 -0.82
CA ASN A 112 -11.87 -15.68 -2.17
C ASN A 112 -12.60 -14.46 -2.75
N LYS A 113 -12.97 -13.49 -1.90
CA LYS A 113 -13.52 -12.20 -2.34
C LYS A 113 -12.47 -11.28 -2.99
N CYS A 114 -11.21 -11.55 -2.76
CA CYS A 114 -10.09 -10.86 -3.40
C CYS A 114 -9.92 -11.40 -4.83
N LEU A 115 -10.42 -10.68 -5.81
CA LEU A 115 -10.56 -11.16 -7.19
C LEU A 115 -9.24 -11.33 -7.95
N ASN A 116 -8.17 -10.69 -7.47
CA ASN A 116 -6.83 -10.73 -8.03
C ASN A 116 -6.74 -10.33 -9.51
N THR A 117 -6.45 -9.07 -9.73
CA THR A 117 -6.26 -8.52 -11.08
C THR A 117 -4.79 -8.26 -11.43
N GLY A 118 -3.85 -8.55 -10.51
CA GLY A 118 -2.41 -8.31 -10.66
C GLY A 118 -1.61 -8.85 -9.48
N SER A 119 -0.34 -8.47 -9.40
CA SER A 119 0.61 -8.97 -8.40
C SER A 119 1.38 -7.84 -7.71
N PRO A 120 0.69 -6.88 -7.05
CA PRO A 120 1.37 -5.81 -6.33
C PRO A 120 2.21 -6.35 -5.17
N ASP A 121 3.31 -5.67 -4.85
CA ASP A 121 4.06 -5.93 -3.64
C ASP A 121 3.24 -5.57 -2.39
N ILE A 122 3.31 -6.37 -1.36
CA ILE A 122 2.51 -6.21 -0.14
C ILE A 122 3.41 -5.91 1.06
N LEU A 123 3.34 -4.70 1.60
CA LEU A 123 3.83 -4.38 2.92
C LEU A 123 2.65 -4.29 3.88
N HIS A 124 2.62 -5.22 4.83
CA HIS A 124 1.65 -5.20 5.91
C HIS A 124 2.35 -4.84 7.22
N VAL A 125 1.97 -3.72 7.80
CA VAL A 125 2.49 -3.21 9.06
C VAL A 125 1.40 -3.35 10.11
N HIS A 126 1.68 -4.01 11.26
CA HIS A 126 0.65 -4.22 12.26
C HIS A 126 1.22 -4.27 13.68
N ALA A 127 0.56 -3.55 14.57
CA ALA A 127 0.85 -3.50 16.00
C ALA A 127 0.28 -4.73 16.72
N THR A 128 1.07 -5.36 17.62
CA THR A 128 0.63 -6.61 18.28
C THR A 128 -0.48 -6.41 19.31
N ASP A 129 -0.55 -5.22 19.90
CA ASP A 129 -1.55 -4.86 20.93
C ASP A 129 -2.61 -3.90 20.36
N ASP A 130 -2.84 -3.96 19.04
CA ASP A 130 -3.85 -3.15 18.35
C ASP A 130 -5.24 -3.37 18.99
N ASP A 131 -5.76 -2.33 19.61
CA ASP A 131 -7.02 -2.33 20.38
C ASP A 131 -8.27 -2.05 19.52
N TYR A 132 -8.09 -1.83 18.20
CA TYR A 132 -9.17 -1.59 17.23
C TYR A 132 -9.28 -2.73 16.20
N VAL A 133 -8.19 -3.06 15.56
CA VAL A 133 -8.07 -4.13 14.58
C VAL A 133 -7.13 -5.20 15.14
N ASP A 134 -7.71 -6.11 15.91
CA ASP A 134 -6.97 -7.14 16.64
C ASP A 134 -5.97 -7.88 15.75
N TYR A 135 -4.72 -7.93 16.19
CA TYR A 135 -3.61 -8.55 15.47
C TYR A 135 -3.86 -10.02 15.14
N ASP A 136 -4.50 -10.75 16.03
CA ASP A 136 -4.83 -12.17 15.85
C ASP A 136 -6.17 -12.41 15.12
N GLY A 137 -6.89 -11.31 14.83
CA GLY A 137 -8.21 -11.34 14.22
C GLY A 137 -9.34 -11.41 15.25
N ALA A 138 -10.49 -10.88 14.89
CA ALA A 138 -11.63 -10.80 15.79
C ALA A 138 -12.97 -10.95 15.05
N PRO A 139 -14.07 -11.21 15.80
CA PRO A 139 -15.41 -11.22 15.23
C PRO A 139 -15.83 -9.90 14.59
N GLN A 140 -15.25 -8.78 15.01
CA GLN A 140 -15.54 -7.45 14.49
C GLN A 140 -14.39 -6.49 14.80
N VAL A 141 -14.18 -5.49 13.93
CA VAL A 141 -13.37 -4.31 14.27
C VAL A 141 -14.08 -3.55 15.38
N SER A 142 -13.33 -3.13 16.40
CA SER A 142 -13.90 -2.51 17.61
C SER A 142 -13.22 -1.18 17.93
N MET A 143 -13.96 -0.26 18.53
CA MET A 143 -13.44 0.98 19.12
C MET A 143 -13.87 1.06 20.58
N ALA A 144 -12.91 1.13 21.51
CA ALA A 144 -13.17 1.14 22.95
C ALA A 144 -14.12 0.01 23.41
N GLY A 145 -13.94 -1.19 22.82
CA GLY A 145 -14.78 -2.36 23.11
C GLY A 145 -16.15 -2.39 22.44
N ASN A 146 -16.46 -1.41 21.57
CA ASN A 146 -17.72 -1.37 20.82
C ASN A 146 -17.47 -1.76 19.35
N PRO A 147 -18.21 -2.74 18.81
CA PRO A 147 -18.09 -3.11 17.41
C PRO A 147 -18.41 -1.95 16.46
N ILE A 148 -17.53 -1.69 15.51
CA ILE A 148 -17.73 -0.73 14.42
C ILE A 148 -17.74 -1.37 13.03
N GLY A 149 -17.20 -2.57 12.92
CA GLY A 149 -17.26 -3.38 11.70
C GLY A 149 -18.45 -4.33 11.71
N PRO A 150 -19.05 -4.63 10.55
CA PRO A 150 -20.21 -5.52 10.47
C PRO A 150 -19.85 -7.02 10.47
N SER A 151 -18.63 -7.38 10.16
CA SER A 151 -18.19 -8.76 9.95
C SER A 151 -16.88 -9.08 10.65
N PRO A 152 -16.56 -10.37 10.83
CA PRO A 152 -15.25 -10.79 11.29
C PRO A 152 -14.15 -10.31 10.35
N HIS A 153 -12.96 -10.10 10.94
CA HIS A 153 -11.75 -9.83 10.18
C HIS A 153 -10.66 -10.87 10.50
N PRO A 154 -9.78 -11.19 9.53
CA PRO A 154 -8.64 -12.06 9.78
C PRO A 154 -7.60 -11.35 10.65
N GLY A 155 -6.71 -12.11 11.27
CA GLY A 155 -5.51 -11.52 11.88
C GLY A 155 -4.46 -11.15 10.83
N ALA A 156 -3.45 -10.40 11.27
CA ALA A 156 -2.31 -10.00 10.45
C ALA A 156 -1.60 -11.19 9.81
N ASN A 157 -1.32 -12.24 10.60
CA ASN A 157 -0.68 -13.46 10.10
C ASN A 157 -1.53 -14.18 9.04
N THR A 158 -2.86 -14.21 9.20
CA THR A 158 -3.76 -14.83 8.22
C THR A 158 -3.80 -14.01 6.92
N THR A 159 -3.87 -12.68 7.03
CA THR A 159 -3.80 -11.75 5.89
C THR A 159 -2.54 -12.00 5.06
N LEU A 160 -1.38 -12.03 5.71
CA LEU A 160 -0.09 -12.25 5.06
C LEU A 160 0.03 -13.65 4.45
N SER A 161 -0.40 -14.69 5.17
CA SER A 161 -0.40 -16.06 4.63
C SER A 161 -1.28 -16.19 3.40
N ASN A 162 -2.40 -15.48 3.34
CA ASN A 162 -3.26 -15.46 2.16
C ASN A 162 -2.56 -14.85 0.95
N TRP A 163 -1.86 -13.72 1.12
CA TRP A 163 -1.06 -13.11 0.06
C TRP A 163 0.13 -13.99 -0.35
N ALA A 164 0.88 -14.53 0.62
CA ALA A 164 2.01 -15.43 0.36
C ALA A 164 1.57 -16.70 -0.37
N ASN A 165 0.43 -17.30 0.01
CA ASN A 165 -0.14 -18.44 -0.72
C ASN A 165 -0.51 -18.08 -2.16
N ARG A 166 -1.10 -16.91 -2.37
CA ARG A 166 -1.48 -16.43 -3.70
C ARG A 166 -0.27 -16.27 -4.63
N TYR A 167 0.83 -15.76 -4.11
CA TYR A 167 2.08 -15.56 -4.87
C TYR A 167 2.99 -16.78 -4.88
N GLY A 168 2.58 -17.89 -4.26
CA GLY A 168 3.35 -19.13 -4.22
C GLY A 168 4.62 -19.03 -3.38
N CYS A 169 4.68 -18.08 -2.45
CA CYS A 169 5.81 -17.92 -1.54
C CYS A 169 5.88 -19.05 -0.53
N ASP A 170 7.07 -19.29 0.05
CA ASP A 170 7.23 -20.17 1.21
C ASP A 170 6.44 -19.61 2.39
N GLN A 171 5.72 -20.48 3.09
CA GLN A 171 4.86 -20.07 4.22
C GLN A 171 5.64 -19.75 5.50
N ASN A 172 6.90 -20.12 5.58
CA ASN A 172 7.79 -19.79 6.69
C ASN A 172 8.50 -18.46 6.40
N ARG A 173 7.93 -17.38 6.90
CA ARG A 173 8.58 -16.07 6.79
C ARG A 173 9.90 -16.03 7.55
N VAL A 174 10.84 -15.24 7.06
CA VAL A 174 12.21 -15.12 7.59
C VAL A 174 12.42 -13.72 8.17
N LEU A 175 12.93 -13.64 9.39
CA LEU A 175 13.32 -12.37 10.02
C LEU A 175 14.51 -11.79 9.27
N GLN A 176 14.36 -10.58 8.77
CA GLN A 176 15.39 -9.84 8.04
C GLN A 176 16.17 -8.86 8.95
N GLY A 177 15.51 -8.36 9.99
CA GLY A 177 16.05 -7.38 10.91
C GLY A 177 14.97 -6.72 11.73
N SER A 178 15.29 -5.58 12.33
CA SER A 178 14.34 -4.80 13.11
C SER A 178 14.56 -3.30 12.89
N LEU A 179 13.50 -2.50 13.01
CA LEU A 179 13.45 -1.06 12.82
C LEU A 179 12.94 -0.39 14.11
N ASP A 180 13.31 0.87 14.29
CA ASP A 180 12.79 1.78 15.32
C ASP A 180 11.87 2.79 14.62
N LEU A 181 10.58 2.53 14.56
CA LEU A 181 9.60 3.29 13.78
C LEU A 181 8.68 4.15 14.63
N SER A 182 8.50 3.79 15.91
CA SER A 182 7.58 4.49 16.80
C SER A 182 8.29 5.34 17.83
N ALA A 183 8.09 6.65 17.79
CA ALA A 183 8.57 7.56 18.83
C ALA A 183 7.94 7.32 20.21
N TYR A 184 6.89 6.50 20.31
CA TYR A 184 6.14 6.24 21.56
C TYR A 184 6.52 4.92 22.22
N LEU A 185 7.12 4.00 21.47
CA LEU A 185 7.58 2.72 21.99
C LEU A 185 9.10 2.76 22.24
N PRO A 186 9.60 2.12 23.29
CA PRO A 186 11.02 2.19 23.61
C PRO A 186 11.85 1.26 22.73
N GLY A 187 12.89 1.79 22.11
CA GLY A 187 13.92 1.03 21.41
C GLY A 187 13.49 0.53 20.04
N VAL A 188 14.11 -0.53 19.55
CA VAL A 188 13.87 -1.11 18.23
C VAL A 188 12.70 -2.10 18.35
N GLU A 189 11.49 -1.61 18.14
CA GLU A 189 10.25 -2.35 18.42
C GLU A 189 9.68 -3.10 17.21
N THR A 190 10.12 -2.80 15.98
CA THR A 190 9.52 -3.36 14.77
C THR A 190 10.36 -4.47 14.16
N ASP A 191 9.88 -5.70 14.18
CA ASP A 191 10.50 -6.83 13.48
C ASP A 191 10.08 -6.87 12.01
N VAL A 192 11.05 -7.00 11.11
CA VAL A 192 10.87 -7.10 9.66
C VAL A 192 10.96 -8.55 9.23
N PHE A 193 9.88 -9.07 8.63
CA PHE A 193 9.85 -10.42 8.08
C PHE A 193 9.51 -10.41 6.59
N ASP A 194 10.17 -11.25 5.80
CA ASP A 194 9.81 -11.51 4.42
C ASP A 194 9.33 -12.95 4.22
N TYR A 195 8.40 -13.14 3.28
CA TYR A 195 8.03 -14.43 2.75
C TYR A 195 8.89 -14.73 1.52
N PRO A 196 9.82 -15.71 1.59
CA PRO A 196 10.76 -15.96 0.52
C PRO A 196 10.16 -16.76 -0.63
N ASN A 197 10.88 -16.79 -1.76
CA ASN A 197 10.60 -17.66 -2.92
C ASN A 197 9.20 -17.46 -3.54
N CYS A 198 8.71 -16.22 -3.61
CA CYS A 198 7.49 -15.89 -4.35
C CYS A 198 7.69 -16.14 -5.88
N GLY A 199 6.62 -16.53 -6.58
CA GLY A 199 6.69 -17.13 -7.91
C GLY A 199 7.22 -16.25 -9.03
N ALA A 200 6.81 -14.96 -9.10
CA ALA A 200 7.21 -14.03 -10.15
C ALA A 200 8.04 -12.85 -9.63
N GLY A 201 8.55 -12.94 -8.41
CA GLY A 201 9.36 -11.91 -7.77
C GLY A 201 8.58 -10.91 -6.96
N GLU A 202 7.28 -11.18 -6.71
CA GLU A 202 6.47 -10.38 -5.80
C GLU A 202 7.05 -10.41 -4.39
N ARG A 203 6.84 -9.34 -3.64
CA ARG A 203 7.26 -9.25 -2.24
C ARG A 203 6.05 -9.31 -1.32
N VAL A 204 6.14 -10.10 -0.27
CA VAL A 204 5.20 -10.09 0.84
C VAL A 204 6.01 -9.89 2.12
N THR A 205 5.93 -8.70 2.67
CA THR A 205 6.71 -8.26 3.83
C THR A 205 5.77 -7.92 4.99
N HIS A 206 6.18 -8.29 6.18
CA HIS A 206 5.51 -7.98 7.42
C HIS A 206 6.42 -7.15 8.34
N TRP A 207 5.98 -5.97 8.70
CA TRP A 207 6.54 -5.21 9.80
C TRP A 207 5.64 -5.40 11.02
N ARG A 208 6.12 -6.20 11.96
CA ARG A 208 5.42 -6.49 13.21
C ARG A 208 5.90 -5.55 14.30
N ILE A 209 5.03 -4.69 14.76
CA ILE A 209 5.34 -3.71 15.80
C ILE A 209 4.96 -4.31 17.15
N ASN A 210 5.97 -4.62 17.94
CA ASN A 210 5.81 -5.29 19.22
C ASN A 210 5.29 -4.31 20.27
N ASP A 211 4.31 -4.73 21.05
CA ASP A 211 3.69 -3.98 22.16
C ASP A 211 3.03 -2.65 21.73
N GLY A 212 2.86 -2.40 20.41
CA GLY A 212 2.23 -1.21 19.87
C GLY A 212 0.71 -1.30 19.82
N MET A 213 0.05 -0.18 20.09
CA MET A 213 -1.40 0.00 19.94
C MET A 213 -1.75 0.59 18.57
N HIS A 214 -3.06 0.68 18.27
CA HIS A 214 -3.55 1.14 16.96
C HIS A 214 -2.99 2.49 16.49
N ASN A 215 -2.80 3.45 17.42
CA ASN A 215 -2.44 4.83 17.12
C ASN A 215 -1.00 5.22 17.48
N ASP A 216 -0.13 4.28 17.87
CA ASP A 216 1.21 4.58 18.38
C ASP A 216 2.23 5.01 17.31
N PHE A 217 1.76 5.29 16.08
CA PHE A 217 2.60 5.64 14.93
C PHE A 217 2.47 7.09 14.48
N PHE A 218 1.60 7.87 15.10
CA PHE A 218 1.35 9.25 14.68
C PHE A 218 1.89 10.22 15.73
N PRO A 219 3.13 10.73 15.55
CA PRO A 219 3.61 11.78 16.40
C PRO A 219 2.70 13.02 16.24
N PHE A 220 2.22 13.56 17.34
CA PHE A 220 1.48 14.82 17.32
C PHE A 220 2.37 15.98 16.89
N ASP A 221 3.69 15.88 17.12
CA ASP A 221 4.71 16.86 16.77
C ASP A 221 6.04 16.14 16.45
N GLY A 222 6.29 15.81 15.18
CA GLY A 222 7.56 15.19 14.77
C GLY A 222 7.53 14.55 13.37
N PRO A 223 8.67 14.15 12.83
CA PRO A 223 8.74 13.45 11.54
C PRO A 223 8.05 12.09 11.63
N ASP A 224 7.38 11.73 10.56
CA ASP A 224 6.62 10.48 10.40
C ASP A 224 7.57 9.38 9.90
N VAL A 225 8.52 8.97 10.74
CA VAL A 225 9.64 8.07 10.37
C VAL A 225 9.15 6.78 9.71
N TRP A 226 8.07 6.17 10.23
CA TRP A 226 7.54 4.94 9.66
C TRP A 226 7.06 5.13 8.21
N ALA A 227 6.50 6.30 7.89
CA ALA A 227 5.92 6.55 6.57
C ALA A 227 6.99 6.72 5.50
N ASP A 228 8.12 7.34 5.85
CA ASP A 228 9.26 7.49 4.96
C ASP A 228 9.92 6.13 4.70
N GLU A 229 10.20 5.33 5.74
CA GLU A 229 10.73 3.98 5.61
C GLU A 229 9.79 3.05 4.80
N ALA A 230 8.48 3.15 5.02
CA ALA A 230 7.49 2.37 4.29
C ALA A 230 7.39 2.80 2.82
N PHE A 231 7.54 4.09 2.54
CA PHE A 231 7.58 4.61 1.17
C PHE A 231 8.85 4.14 0.44
N GLU A 232 10.02 4.22 1.08
CA GLU A 232 11.28 3.69 0.53
C GLU A 232 11.16 2.19 0.23
N TRP A 233 10.52 1.41 1.11
CA TRP A 233 10.22 0.01 0.82
C TRP A 233 9.30 -0.12 -0.42
N ALA A 234 8.28 0.71 -0.52
CA ALA A 234 7.25 0.61 -1.56
C ALA A 234 7.77 0.92 -2.96
N ILE A 235 8.73 1.86 -3.08
CA ILE A 235 9.38 2.21 -4.35
C ILE A 235 10.55 1.27 -4.71
N GLN A 236 10.99 0.40 -3.79
CA GLN A 236 12.13 -0.48 -4.03
C GLN A 236 11.92 -1.36 -5.26
N GLY A 237 12.94 -1.41 -6.13
CA GLY A 237 12.87 -2.13 -7.39
C GLY A 237 12.01 -1.45 -8.47
N PHE A 238 11.45 -0.28 -8.17
CA PHE A 238 10.89 0.59 -9.18
C PHE A 238 12.04 1.31 -9.89
N VAL A 239 12.12 1.16 -11.19
CA VAL A 239 13.00 1.95 -12.03
C VAL A 239 12.11 2.71 -12.99
N ARG A 240 12.21 4.03 -12.94
CA ARG A 240 11.41 4.95 -13.72
C ARG A 240 11.60 4.70 -15.22
N ASP A 241 10.57 4.94 -15.99
CA ASP A 241 10.57 5.17 -17.43
C ASP A 241 10.17 6.63 -17.62
N SER A 242 11.19 7.50 -17.81
CA SER A 242 11.01 8.95 -17.71
C SER A 242 10.31 9.58 -18.89
N ASP A 243 10.32 8.94 -20.07
CA ASP A 243 9.68 9.44 -21.27
C ASP A 243 8.52 8.56 -21.77
N GLY A 244 8.31 7.38 -21.14
CA GLY A 244 7.16 6.53 -21.40
C GLY A 244 7.26 5.70 -22.66
N ASP A 245 8.45 5.42 -23.16
CA ASP A 245 8.68 4.65 -24.39
C ASP A 245 8.67 3.12 -24.19
N GLY A 246 8.63 2.67 -22.92
CA GLY A 246 8.64 1.25 -22.52
C GLY A 246 10.04 0.72 -22.16
N TYR A 247 11.07 1.57 -22.22
CA TYR A 247 12.41 1.26 -21.71
C TYR A 247 12.68 2.04 -20.44
N ARG A 248 13.08 1.36 -19.38
CA ARG A 248 13.33 1.98 -18.08
C ARG A 248 14.64 2.76 -18.09
N ASP A 249 14.73 3.83 -17.32
CA ASP A 249 15.90 4.73 -17.21
C ASP A 249 17.23 4.00 -16.96
N ASP A 250 17.22 2.81 -16.35
CA ASP A 250 18.45 2.03 -16.08
C ASP A 250 18.98 1.26 -17.29
N VAL A 251 18.19 1.15 -18.35
CA VAL A 251 18.55 0.47 -19.62
C VAL A 251 18.36 1.37 -20.84
N ASP A 252 17.83 2.55 -20.65
CA ASP A 252 17.59 3.55 -21.67
C ASP A 252 18.78 4.53 -21.77
N ALA A 253 19.36 4.63 -22.96
CA ALA A 253 20.44 5.57 -23.23
C ALA A 253 19.92 7.03 -23.41
N PHE A 254 18.61 7.22 -23.60
CA PHE A 254 17.98 8.51 -23.93
C PHE A 254 16.75 8.79 -23.06
N ILE A 255 16.87 8.71 -21.78
CA ILE A 255 15.84 8.73 -20.72
C ILE A 255 14.78 9.86 -20.80
N TYR A 256 14.87 10.77 -21.74
CA TYR A 256 13.92 11.86 -21.98
C TYR A 256 13.51 11.98 -23.46
N ASN A 257 13.80 10.97 -24.28
CA ASN A 257 13.48 10.98 -25.72
C ASN A 257 12.70 9.72 -26.12
N PRO A 258 11.37 9.73 -26.12
CA PRO A 258 10.52 8.57 -26.32
C PRO A 258 10.64 7.92 -27.72
N ASP A 259 11.44 8.46 -28.61
CA ASP A 259 11.70 7.90 -29.94
C ASP A 259 13.01 7.11 -30.00
N GLU A 260 13.83 7.13 -28.93
CA GLU A 260 15.18 6.53 -28.90
C GLU A 260 15.46 5.91 -27.52
N TRP A 261 15.97 4.69 -27.48
CA TRP A 261 16.32 3.97 -26.22
C TRP A 261 17.69 3.30 -26.25
N LEU A 262 18.30 3.15 -27.44
CA LEU A 262 19.57 2.46 -27.62
C LEU A 262 20.60 3.37 -28.31
N ASP A 263 21.79 3.41 -27.74
CA ASP A 263 23.00 3.97 -28.34
C ASP A 263 24.00 2.81 -28.55
N ALA A 264 24.00 2.22 -29.74
CA ALA A 264 24.72 0.98 -29.99
C ALA A 264 26.23 1.15 -30.12
N ASP A 265 26.72 2.32 -30.54
CA ASP A 265 28.14 2.61 -30.71
C ASP A 265 28.68 3.66 -29.75
N GLY A 266 27.81 4.27 -28.92
CA GLY A 266 28.17 5.18 -27.83
C GLY A 266 28.52 6.60 -28.31
N ASP A 267 28.01 7.04 -29.45
CA ASP A 267 28.31 8.36 -30.01
C ASP A 267 27.34 9.47 -29.55
N GLY A 268 26.25 9.08 -28.83
CA GLY A 268 25.21 9.97 -28.30
C GLY A 268 24.10 10.25 -29.30
N VAL A 269 24.00 9.52 -30.40
CA VAL A 269 22.89 9.51 -31.37
C VAL A 269 22.12 8.21 -31.22
N GLY A 270 20.80 8.28 -31.11
CA GLY A 270 19.99 7.07 -30.93
C GLY A 270 19.95 6.18 -32.15
N SER A 271 20.01 4.88 -31.92
CA SER A 271 20.13 3.86 -32.99
C SER A 271 18.95 3.84 -33.98
N ASN A 272 17.81 4.47 -33.64
CA ASN A 272 16.68 4.61 -34.57
C ASN A 272 16.89 5.73 -35.60
N THR A 273 17.71 6.74 -35.26
CA THR A 273 18.01 7.89 -36.12
C THR A 273 19.44 7.86 -36.67
N ASP A 274 20.30 6.98 -36.18
CA ASP A 274 21.67 6.84 -36.66
C ASP A 274 21.73 6.14 -38.02
N GLU A 275 22.48 6.77 -38.97
CA GLU A 275 22.67 6.29 -40.34
C GLU A 275 24.03 5.53 -40.55
N CYS A 276 24.67 5.06 -39.49
CA CYS A 276 26.00 4.37 -39.60
C CYS A 276 26.00 3.10 -40.42
#